data_8ea1737955de2d2956042264d1b18922
#
_entry.id   8ea1737955de2d2956042264d1b18922
#
_cell.length_a   1.000
_cell.length_b   1.000
_cell.length_c   1.000
_cell.angle_alpha   90.00
_cell.angle_beta   90.00
_cell.angle_gamma   90.00
#
_symmetry.space_group_name_H-M   'P 1'
#
loop_
_entity.id
_entity.type
_entity.pdbx_description
1 polymer ?
#
loop_
_entity_poly.entity_id
_entity_poly.type
_entity_poly.pdbx_seq_one_letter_code
_entity_poly.pdbx_strand_id
1 'polypeptide(L)'
;MTESVKTARNGRVAAFLLAAVCWVLSAGPASAVSVSGLYAADVPVAGTSADALKAGYAEGLRQVMVRVSGTREVLELEGIDEVLADAESMLLSYQVNRTAGQSRLQMSFGAVGVNRALASVQAPVWGANRPLTLAWIAVEDRGDRQLLTRAADSAPGSNEGLWAQHLLAAAADRGLPIAFPPETYAGDRALLSDLWGQFVGRIQQASDDLSHDALALVRISRSGGQWRAGWVVEGMGLDAGEQSVNADTPEQLAQALIDRWTEQYASRYAVTAGEAGEAPKVDMVLEGVTTLADYGQVTRALQDMTPVVSVGASRVRGNRLTVEVAFSGELDQLKEHIALDARFVPAEQPAEPITASKNSQTAGSDGDGAAQTGEPGSRNETEAPAGTDAQDSASTAGFSYQPLAPGDEQDAEQAFESLYQVLYYRWQPAPGATGGDRS
;
A
#
# COMPACT_ATOMS: atom_id res chain seq x y z
N MET A 1 -22.26 16.48 59.19
CA MET A 1 -22.33 17.15 57.87
C MET A 1 -21.04 16.94 57.09
N THR A 2 -20.58 15.68 56.84
CA THR A 2 -19.30 15.40 56.14
C THR A 2 -19.33 14.13 55.26
N GLU A 3 -20.46 13.73 54.70
CA GLU A 3 -20.52 12.55 53.80
C GLU A 3 -20.97 12.82 52.36
N SER A 4 -21.27 14.08 51.99
CA SER A 4 -21.88 14.37 50.66
C SER A 4 -20.86 14.79 49.55
N VAL A 5 -19.56 14.83 49.82
CA VAL A 5 -18.57 15.36 48.86
C VAL A 5 -17.78 14.27 48.12
N LYS A 6 -17.78 13.02 48.61
CA LYS A 6 -16.99 11.91 47.98
C LYS A 6 -17.67 11.24 46.79
N THR A 7 -18.99 11.29 46.69
CA THR A 7 -19.74 10.63 45.60
C THR A 7 -19.75 11.41 44.29
N ALA A 8 -19.59 12.73 44.32
CA ALA A 8 -19.61 13.57 43.12
C ALA A 8 -18.28 13.53 42.30
N ARG A 9 -17.16 13.12 42.93
CA ARG A 9 -15.85 13.09 42.28
C ARG A 9 -15.61 11.81 41.49
N ASN A 10 -16.19 10.70 41.94
CA ASN A 10 -16.08 9.41 41.23
C ASN A 10 -16.99 9.33 39.98
N GLY A 11 -18.13 10.05 40.00
CA GLY A 11 -19.04 10.11 38.87
C GLY A 11 -18.46 10.87 37.66
N ARG A 12 -17.65 11.90 37.91
CA ARG A 12 -17.00 12.70 36.85
C ARG A 12 -15.85 11.95 36.18
N VAL A 13 -15.09 11.14 36.92
CA VAL A 13 -14.01 10.31 36.36
C VAL A 13 -14.59 9.15 35.55
N ALA A 14 -15.68 8.53 36.01
CA ALA A 14 -16.38 7.48 35.26
C ALA A 14 -17.02 8.03 33.97
N ALA A 15 -17.58 9.24 33.99
CA ALA A 15 -18.13 9.90 32.80
C ALA A 15 -17.05 10.27 31.78
N PHE A 16 -15.85 10.70 32.22
CA PHE A 16 -14.72 10.98 31.32
C PHE A 16 -14.13 9.70 30.73
N LEU A 17 -14.05 8.61 31.47
CA LEU A 17 -13.61 7.31 30.96
C LEU A 17 -14.62 6.71 29.98
N LEU A 18 -15.91 6.87 30.21
CA LEU A 18 -16.96 6.42 29.26
C LEU A 18 -16.95 7.26 27.98
N ALA A 19 -16.72 8.58 28.06
CA ALA A 19 -16.61 9.46 26.90
C ALA A 19 -15.34 9.16 26.09
N ALA A 20 -14.21 8.83 26.74
CA ALA A 20 -12.97 8.44 26.07
C ALA A 20 -13.09 7.09 25.36
N VAL A 21 -13.82 6.12 25.95
CA VAL A 21 -14.08 4.81 25.33
C VAL A 21 -15.04 4.93 24.14
N CYS A 22 -16.03 5.83 24.17
CA CYS A 22 -16.90 6.09 23.02
C CYS A 22 -16.17 6.78 21.86
N TRP A 23 -15.09 7.54 22.12
CA TRP A 23 -14.33 8.21 21.07
C TRP A 23 -13.40 7.25 20.28
N VAL A 24 -12.98 6.15 20.90
CA VAL A 24 -12.13 5.12 20.26
C VAL A 24 -12.95 4.16 19.38
N LEU A 25 -14.28 4.12 19.53
CA LEU A 25 -15.18 3.20 18.81
C LEU A 25 -15.73 3.76 17.49
N SER A 26 -15.36 5.00 17.09
CA SER A 26 -15.87 5.64 15.89
C SER A 26 -14.89 5.66 14.70
N ALA A 27 -13.77 4.94 14.76
CA ALA A 27 -12.98 4.69 13.56
C ALA A 27 -13.74 3.68 12.68
N GLY A 28 -14.51 4.17 11.72
CA GLY A 28 -15.11 3.31 10.69
C GLY A 28 -14.01 2.59 9.93
N PRO A 29 -14.21 1.32 9.53
CA PRO A 29 -13.22 0.58 8.78
C PRO A 29 -12.97 1.27 7.43
N ALA A 30 -11.78 1.80 7.21
CA ALA A 30 -11.29 2.09 5.88
C ALA A 30 -11.18 0.75 5.13
N SER A 31 -11.88 0.61 4.02
CA SER A 31 -11.84 -0.61 3.19
C SER A 31 -11.25 -0.24 1.86
N ALA A 32 -10.02 -0.65 1.58
CA ALA A 32 -9.45 -0.58 0.24
C ALA A 32 -10.42 -1.23 -0.75
N VAL A 33 -10.68 -0.54 -1.84
CA VAL A 33 -11.52 -1.05 -2.90
C VAL A 33 -10.69 -1.90 -3.83
N SER A 34 -11.08 -3.18 -3.99
CA SER A 34 -10.48 -4.03 -5.01
C SER A 34 -11.02 -3.65 -6.38
N VAL A 35 -10.16 -3.10 -7.22
CA VAL A 35 -10.51 -2.69 -8.59
C VAL A 35 -10.59 -3.91 -9.48
N SER A 36 -11.79 -4.18 -10.01
CA SER A 36 -12.00 -5.23 -11.01
C SER A 36 -11.67 -4.73 -12.42
N GLY A 37 -11.29 -5.66 -13.31
CA GLY A 37 -11.09 -5.34 -14.74
C GLY A 37 -9.77 -4.60 -15.05
N LEU A 38 -8.78 -4.64 -14.18
CA LEU A 38 -7.46 -4.04 -14.45
C LEU A 38 -6.80 -4.57 -15.72
N TYR A 39 -7.01 -5.85 -16.00
CA TYR A 39 -6.44 -6.57 -17.15
C TYR A 39 -7.40 -6.69 -18.33
N ALA A 40 -8.51 -5.95 -18.33
CA ALA A 40 -9.46 -5.90 -19.43
C ALA A 40 -9.30 -4.62 -20.24
N ALA A 41 -9.50 -4.68 -21.55
CA ALA A 41 -9.49 -3.52 -22.43
C ALA A 41 -10.66 -3.58 -23.42
N ASP A 42 -11.11 -2.41 -23.86
CA ASP A 42 -12.13 -2.25 -24.90
C ASP A 42 -11.66 -1.14 -25.85
N VAL A 43 -11.25 -1.54 -27.05
CA VAL A 43 -10.65 -0.61 -28.01
C VAL A 43 -11.42 -0.62 -29.35
N PRO A 44 -11.50 0.51 -30.05
CA PRO A 44 -12.04 0.53 -31.40
C PRO A 44 -11.09 -0.22 -32.37
N VAL A 45 -11.65 -0.98 -33.30
CA VAL A 45 -10.88 -1.68 -34.34
C VAL A 45 -11.44 -1.39 -35.72
N ALA A 46 -10.56 -1.30 -36.73
CA ALA A 46 -10.94 -1.00 -38.09
C ALA A 46 -11.68 -2.15 -38.79
N GLY A 47 -11.70 -3.35 -38.20
CA GLY A 47 -12.33 -4.53 -38.74
C GLY A 47 -11.89 -5.80 -38.04
N THR A 48 -12.13 -6.94 -38.69
CA THR A 48 -11.82 -8.29 -38.15
C THR A 48 -10.72 -9.01 -38.94
N SER A 49 -9.93 -8.28 -39.75
CA SER A 49 -8.74 -8.86 -40.39
C SER A 49 -7.68 -9.18 -39.35
N ALA A 50 -6.81 -10.14 -39.62
CA ALA A 50 -5.75 -10.54 -38.71
C ALA A 50 -4.89 -9.34 -38.26
N ASP A 51 -4.51 -8.45 -39.18
CA ASP A 51 -3.72 -7.28 -38.91
C ASP A 51 -4.47 -6.26 -38.02
N ALA A 52 -5.79 -6.07 -38.30
CA ALA A 52 -6.62 -5.17 -37.49
C ALA A 52 -6.81 -5.69 -36.06
N LEU A 53 -6.95 -7.00 -35.89
CA LEU A 53 -7.04 -7.63 -34.57
C LEU A 53 -5.70 -7.55 -33.84
N LYS A 54 -4.58 -7.84 -34.50
CA LYS A 54 -3.24 -7.72 -33.91
C LYS A 54 -2.95 -6.28 -33.44
N ALA A 55 -3.29 -5.29 -34.25
CA ALA A 55 -3.18 -3.88 -33.84
C ALA A 55 -4.08 -3.56 -32.64
N GLY A 56 -5.30 -4.13 -32.61
CA GLY A 56 -6.21 -4.01 -31.48
C GLY A 56 -5.69 -4.65 -30.21
N TYR A 57 -5.05 -5.83 -30.29
CA TYR A 57 -4.42 -6.48 -29.13
C TYR A 57 -3.30 -5.64 -28.54
N ALA A 58 -2.42 -5.10 -29.40
CA ALA A 58 -1.34 -4.23 -28.96
C ALA A 58 -1.87 -2.93 -28.29
N GLU A 59 -2.93 -2.33 -28.84
CA GLU A 59 -3.57 -1.15 -28.26
C GLU A 59 -4.24 -1.46 -26.92
N GLY A 60 -4.93 -2.60 -26.81
CA GLY A 60 -5.53 -3.03 -25.55
C GLY A 60 -4.49 -3.35 -24.49
N LEU A 61 -3.39 -4.01 -24.87
CA LEU A 61 -2.28 -4.26 -23.96
C LEU A 61 -1.62 -2.95 -23.50
N ARG A 62 -1.47 -1.97 -24.39
CA ARG A 62 -0.97 -0.63 -24.03
C ARG A 62 -1.80 0.01 -22.92
N GLN A 63 -3.13 -0.02 -23.03
CA GLN A 63 -4.03 0.50 -21.99
C GLN A 63 -3.87 -0.26 -20.67
N VAL A 64 -3.79 -1.60 -20.74
CA VAL A 64 -3.58 -2.43 -19.55
C VAL A 64 -2.23 -2.15 -18.90
N MET A 65 -1.15 -2.02 -19.67
CA MET A 65 0.17 -1.69 -19.14
C MET A 65 0.17 -0.36 -18.38
N VAL A 66 -0.40 0.71 -18.94
CA VAL A 66 -0.55 2.02 -18.27
C VAL A 66 -1.40 1.92 -17.00
N ARG A 67 -2.48 1.15 -17.05
CA ARG A 67 -3.38 0.97 -15.90
C ARG A 67 -2.71 0.17 -14.78
N VAL A 68 -2.02 -0.91 -15.11
CA VAL A 68 -1.38 -1.80 -14.13
C VAL A 68 -0.11 -1.18 -13.57
N SER A 69 0.69 -0.46 -14.37
CA SER A 69 1.86 0.26 -13.85
C SER A 69 1.50 1.51 -13.06
N GLY A 70 0.33 2.12 -13.36
CA GLY A 70 -0.10 3.38 -12.78
C GLY A 70 0.58 4.60 -13.41
N THR A 71 1.49 4.43 -14.37
CA THR A 71 2.18 5.52 -15.06
C THR A 71 2.14 5.38 -16.57
N ARG A 72 2.12 6.49 -17.29
CA ARG A 72 2.25 6.51 -18.76
C ARG A 72 3.71 6.33 -19.22
N GLU A 73 4.68 6.58 -18.35
CA GLU A 73 6.11 6.40 -18.62
C GLU A 73 6.47 4.96 -18.99
N VAL A 74 5.65 4.00 -18.60
CA VAL A 74 5.81 2.58 -19.00
C VAL A 74 5.91 2.41 -20.52
N LEU A 75 5.25 3.27 -21.28
CA LEU A 75 5.25 3.23 -22.75
C LEU A 75 6.55 3.79 -23.38
N GLU A 76 7.41 4.41 -22.59
CA GLU A 76 8.69 4.98 -23.02
C GLU A 76 9.87 4.08 -22.61
N LEU A 77 9.61 2.97 -21.89
CA LEU A 77 10.66 2.05 -21.47
C LEU A 77 11.23 1.25 -22.63
N GLU A 78 12.53 0.95 -22.53
CA GLU A 78 13.22 0.10 -23.50
C GLU A 78 12.61 -1.31 -23.50
N GLY A 79 12.33 -1.87 -24.68
CA GLY A 79 11.73 -3.20 -24.86
C GLY A 79 10.21 -3.22 -24.82
N ILE A 80 9.51 -2.10 -24.56
CA ILE A 80 8.05 -2.08 -24.49
C ILE A 80 7.39 -2.41 -25.84
N ASP A 81 8.00 -2.01 -26.94
CA ASP A 81 7.46 -2.26 -28.29
C ASP A 81 7.45 -3.75 -28.61
N GLU A 82 8.46 -4.52 -28.20
CA GLU A 82 8.53 -5.96 -28.32
C GLU A 82 7.44 -6.64 -27.49
N VAL A 83 7.22 -6.16 -26.27
CA VAL A 83 6.13 -6.63 -25.40
C VAL A 83 4.76 -6.38 -26.02
N LEU A 84 4.52 -5.19 -26.57
CA LEU A 84 3.27 -4.84 -27.23
C LEU A 84 3.06 -5.65 -28.53
N ALA A 85 4.13 -5.97 -29.26
CA ALA A 85 4.06 -6.81 -30.46
C ALA A 85 3.64 -8.27 -30.15
N ASP A 86 3.94 -8.75 -28.92
CA ASP A 86 3.58 -10.09 -28.43
C ASP A 86 2.27 -10.12 -27.60
N ALA A 87 1.43 -9.10 -27.73
CA ALA A 87 0.20 -8.97 -26.93
C ALA A 87 -0.75 -10.20 -27.03
N GLU A 88 -0.76 -10.87 -28.19
CA GLU A 88 -1.60 -12.06 -28.42
C GLU A 88 -1.24 -13.21 -27.47
N SER A 89 0.02 -13.39 -27.10
CA SER A 89 0.47 -14.44 -26.19
C SER A 89 -0.08 -14.30 -24.77
N MET A 90 -0.42 -13.07 -24.37
CA MET A 90 -0.96 -12.75 -23.06
C MET A 90 -2.49 -12.70 -23.01
N LEU A 91 -3.15 -12.89 -24.17
CA LEU A 91 -4.59 -12.78 -24.30
C LEU A 91 -5.30 -14.05 -23.75
N LEU A 92 -6.25 -13.87 -22.82
CA LEU A 92 -7.09 -14.96 -22.32
C LEU A 92 -8.36 -15.13 -23.15
N SER A 93 -8.99 -14.01 -23.52
CA SER A 93 -10.22 -14.00 -24.30
C SER A 93 -10.39 -12.68 -25.03
N TYR A 94 -11.11 -12.72 -26.13
CA TYR A 94 -11.55 -11.51 -26.83
C TYR A 94 -12.91 -11.69 -27.45
N GLN A 95 -13.60 -10.58 -27.68
CA GLN A 95 -14.87 -10.50 -28.36
C GLN A 95 -14.95 -9.25 -29.23
N VAL A 96 -15.39 -9.39 -30.48
CA VAL A 96 -15.64 -8.21 -31.33
C VAL A 96 -17.12 -7.86 -31.30
N ASN A 97 -17.44 -6.68 -30.80
CA ASN A 97 -18.79 -6.14 -30.74
C ASN A 97 -18.97 -5.05 -31.78
N ARG A 98 -20.14 -5.03 -32.43
CA ARG A 98 -20.53 -3.95 -33.36
C ARG A 98 -21.63 -3.13 -32.71
N THR A 99 -21.39 -1.86 -32.49
CA THR A 99 -22.36 -0.92 -31.94
C THR A 99 -22.35 0.35 -32.79
N ALA A 100 -23.54 0.74 -33.29
CA ALA A 100 -23.70 1.95 -34.10
C ALA A 100 -22.73 2.09 -35.29
N GLY A 101 -22.39 0.96 -35.96
CA GLY A 101 -21.49 0.94 -37.13
C GLY A 101 -20.00 0.95 -36.81
N GLN A 102 -19.61 1.03 -35.53
CA GLN A 102 -18.24 0.89 -35.08
C GLN A 102 -17.97 -0.50 -34.52
N SER A 103 -16.84 -1.09 -34.90
CA SER A 103 -16.37 -2.34 -34.29
C SER A 103 -15.50 -2.04 -33.10
N ARG A 104 -15.80 -2.67 -31.96
CA ARG A 104 -15.00 -2.60 -30.73
C ARG A 104 -14.51 -3.99 -30.38
N LEU A 105 -13.30 -4.06 -29.89
CA LEU A 105 -12.64 -5.29 -29.46
C LEU A 105 -12.52 -5.24 -27.95
N GLN A 106 -13.34 -6.05 -27.29
CA GLN A 106 -13.25 -6.30 -25.85
C GLN A 106 -12.33 -7.49 -25.63
N MET A 107 -11.40 -7.35 -24.68
CA MET A 107 -10.41 -8.38 -24.41
C MET A 107 -10.02 -8.43 -22.94
N SER A 108 -9.53 -9.58 -22.52
CA SER A 108 -8.99 -9.82 -21.19
C SER A 108 -7.63 -10.47 -21.33
N PHE A 109 -6.65 -9.91 -20.61
CA PHE A 109 -5.27 -10.40 -20.56
C PHE A 109 -5.01 -11.17 -19.27
N GLY A 110 -4.06 -12.11 -19.31
CA GLY A 110 -3.62 -12.86 -18.13
C GLY A 110 -2.76 -12.03 -17.22
N ALA A 111 -3.18 -11.84 -15.97
CA ALA A 111 -2.45 -11.05 -14.98
C ALA A 111 -0.99 -11.50 -14.84
N VAL A 112 -0.74 -12.81 -14.78
CA VAL A 112 0.63 -13.36 -14.66
C VAL A 112 1.50 -12.99 -15.87
N GLY A 113 0.95 -13.07 -17.07
CA GLY A 113 1.65 -12.70 -18.31
C GLY A 113 1.99 -11.21 -18.34
N VAL A 114 1.01 -10.35 -18.06
CA VAL A 114 1.18 -8.89 -18.03
C VAL A 114 2.17 -8.47 -16.97
N ASN A 115 2.08 -8.99 -15.74
CA ASN A 115 3.00 -8.63 -14.66
C ASN A 115 4.44 -9.09 -14.97
N ARG A 116 4.60 -10.27 -15.59
CA ARG A 116 5.93 -10.73 -16.06
C ARG A 116 6.48 -9.83 -17.16
N ALA A 117 5.64 -9.38 -18.08
CA ALA A 117 6.04 -8.46 -19.14
C ALA A 117 6.44 -7.09 -18.57
N LEU A 118 5.69 -6.53 -17.61
CA LEU A 118 6.08 -5.33 -16.87
C LEU A 118 7.42 -5.50 -16.16
N ALA A 119 7.63 -6.62 -15.47
CA ALA A 119 8.88 -6.92 -14.80
C ALA A 119 10.07 -7.02 -15.77
N SER A 120 9.87 -7.55 -16.99
CA SER A 120 10.94 -7.67 -18.00
C SER A 120 11.47 -6.33 -18.51
N VAL A 121 10.64 -5.28 -18.47
CA VAL A 121 11.00 -3.89 -18.81
C VAL A 121 11.24 -3.03 -17.56
N GLN A 122 11.36 -3.67 -16.37
CA GLN A 122 11.58 -2.99 -15.09
C GLN A 122 10.49 -1.95 -14.74
N ALA A 123 9.29 -2.11 -15.29
CA ALA A 123 8.16 -1.25 -14.98
C ALA A 123 7.58 -1.56 -13.60
N PRO A 124 7.04 -0.56 -12.91
CA PRO A 124 6.32 -0.79 -11.66
C PRO A 124 5.00 -1.53 -11.91
N VAL A 125 4.51 -2.22 -10.87
CA VAL A 125 3.20 -2.88 -10.84
C VAL A 125 2.40 -2.32 -9.70
N TRP A 126 1.23 -1.74 -10.01
CA TRP A 126 0.24 -1.30 -9.03
C TRP A 126 -1.01 -2.16 -9.15
N GLY A 127 -1.18 -3.08 -8.23
CA GLY A 127 -2.24 -4.09 -8.28
C GLY A 127 -3.65 -3.59 -8.02
N ALA A 128 -4.52 -4.53 -7.66
CA ALA A 128 -5.96 -4.29 -7.55
C ALA A 128 -6.37 -3.52 -6.29
N ASN A 129 -5.62 -3.62 -5.20
CA ASN A 129 -5.92 -2.90 -3.97
C ASN A 129 -5.48 -1.45 -4.10
N ARG A 130 -6.45 -0.58 -4.36
CA ARG A 130 -6.22 0.84 -4.62
C ARG A 130 -7.00 1.69 -3.66
N PRO A 131 -6.42 2.82 -3.19
CA PRO A 131 -7.11 3.72 -2.29
C PRO A 131 -8.34 4.35 -2.94
N LEU A 132 -9.45 4.36 -2.20
CA LEU A 132 -10.66 5.05 -2.60
C LEU A 132 -10.52 6.55 -2.37
N THR A 133 -10.65 7.33 -3.42
CA THR A 133 -10.65 8.79 -3.32
C THR A 133 -12.07 9.32 -3.27
N LEU A 134 -12.46 9.95 -2.15
CA LEU A 134 -13.68 10.74 -2.06
C LEU A 134 -13.44 12.12 -2.64
N ALA A 135 -13.99 12.39 -3.81
CA ALA A 135 -13.76 13.61 -4.56
C ALA A 135 -14.91 14.61 -4.38
N TRP A 136 -14.66 15.66 -3.58
CA TRP A 136 -15.53 16.83 -3.48
C TRP A 136 -15.17 17.80 -4.58
N ILE A 137 -15.99 17.90 -5.61
CA ILE A 137 -15.68 18.68 -6.82
C ILE A 137 -16.75 19.76 -7.02
N ALA A 138 -16.32 21.02 -6.95
CA ALA A 138 -17.14 22.18 -7.30
C ALA A 138 -16.78 22.64 -8.71
N VAL A 139 -17.77 22.78 -9.58
CA VAL A 139 -17.62 23.30 -10.95
C VAL A 139 -18.28 24.64 -11.05
N GLU A 140 -17.56 25.66 -11.53
CA GLU A 140 -18.10 26.96 -11.89
C GLU A 140 -18.18 27.11 -13.42
N ASP A 141 -19.37 27.28 -13.94
CA ASP A 141 -19.61 27.65 -15.33
C ASP A 141 -20.51 28.88 -15.36
N ARG A 142 -20.06 29.91 -16.08
CA ARG A 142 -20.81 31.19 -16.26
C ARG A 142 -21.26 31.90 -14.97
N GLY A 143 -20.48 31.68 -13.89
CA GLY A 143 -20.76 32.29 -12.58
C GLY A 143 -21.70 31.48 -11.68
N ASP A 144 -22.21 30.37 -12.16
CA ASP A 144 -22.97 29.41 -11.35
C ASP A 144 -22.02 28.29 -10.86
N ARG A 145 -22.11 27.98 -9.56
CA ARG A 145 -21.28 26.94 -8.91
C ARG A 145 -22.14 25.78 -8.50
N GLN A 146 -21.70 24.59 -8.87
CA GLN A 146 -22.41 23.34 -8.61
C GLN A 146 -21.48 22.31 -8.00
N LEU A 147 -21.99 21.53 -7.04
CA LEU A 147 -21.27 20.41 -6.43
C LEU A 147 -21.60 19.13 -7.20
N LEU A 148 -20.58 18.38 -7.62
CA LEU A 148 -20.77 17.04 -8.15
C LEU A 148 -21.11 16.08 -7.02
N THR A 149 -22.21 15.35 -7.16
CA THR A 149 -22.69 14.35 -6.21
C THR A 149 -22.91 13.02 -6.94
N ARG A 150 -23.21 11.97 -6.20
CA ARG A 150 -23.55 10.65 -6.79
C ARG A 150 -24.73 10.72 -7.75
N ALA A 151 -25.65 11.64 -7.57
CA ALA A 151 -26.79 11.82 -8.49
C ALA A 151 -26.36 12.36 -9.86
N ALA A 152 -25.24 13.03 -9.98
CA ALA A 152 -24.73 13.55 -11.25
C ALA A 152 -24.47 12.43 -12.27
N ASP A 153 -24.00 11.26 -11.83
CA ASP A 153 -23.82 10.09 -12.67
C ASP A 153 -25.11 9.60 -13.35
N SER A 154 -26.26 9.83 -12.69
CA SER A 154 -27.59 9.43 -13.18
C SER A 154 -28.32 10.52 -13.97
N ALA A 155 -27.68 11.67 -14.24
CA ALA A 155 -28.27 12.83 -14.91
C ALA A 155 -27.61 13.12 -16.28
N PRO A 156 -27.72 12.22 -17.26
CA PRO A 156 -27.09 12.40 -18.57
C PRO A 156 -27.65 13.65 -19.27
N GLY A 157 -26.74 14.49 -19.78
CA GLY A 157 -27.07 15.70 -20.49
C GLY A 157 -27.14 16.98 -19.62
N SER A 158 -27.08 16.88 -18.29
CA SER A 158 -26.80 18.02 -17.44
C SER A 158 -25.31 18.37 -17.46
N ASN A 159 -24.94 19.58 -17.06
CA ASN A 159 -23.55 19.97 -16.96
C ASN A 159 -22.81 19.13 -15.91
N GLU A 160 -23.44 18.86 -14.77
CA GLU A 160 -22.90 17.98 -13.71
C GLU A 160 -22.72 16.56 -14.23
N GLY A 161 -23.70 16.02 -14.96
CA GLY A 161 -23.65 14.68 -15.55
C GLY A 161 -22.52 14.52 -16.55
N LEU A 162 -22.25 15.54 -17.37
CA LEU A 162 -21.12 15.54 -18.32
C LEU A 162 -19.77 15.50 -17.57
N TRP A 163 -19.61 16.33 -16.52
CA TRP A 163 -18.40 16.33 -15.71
C TRP A 163 -18.20 15.00 -14.98
N ALA A 164 -19.25 14.48 -14.35
CA ALA A 164 -19.20 13.18 -13.68
C ALA A 164 -18.81 12.07 -14.66
N GLN A 165 -19.41 12.04 -15.85
CA GLN A 165 -19.09 11.06 -16.89
C GLN A 165 -17.61 11.13 -17.33
N HIS A 166 -17.06 12.34 -17.59
CA HIS A 166 -15.66 12.49 -17.99
C HIS A 166 -14.70 12.05 -16.89
N LEU A 167 -14.99 12.42 -15.63
CA LEU A 167 -14.14 12.04 -14.49
C LEU A 167 -14.18 10.53 -14.23
N LEU A 168 -15.36 9.91 -14.25
CA LEU A 168 -15.52 8.47 -14.04
C LEU A 168 -14.89 7.66 -15.19
N ALA A 169 -15.03 8.13 -16.44
CA ALA A 169 -14.38 7.49 -17.60
C ALA A 169 -12.85 7.55 -17.47
N ALA A 170 -12.28 8.72 -17.16
CA ALA A 170 -10.85 8.87 -16.97
C ALA A 170 -10.34 8.01 -15.78
N ALA A 171 -11.10 7.96 -14.68
CA ALA A 171 -10.79 7.14 -13.51
C ALA A 171 -10.81 5.64 -13.85
N ALA A 172 -11.81 5.17 -14.62
CA ALA A 172 -11.90 3.79 -15.08
C ALA A 172 -10.73 3.42 -16.02
N ASP A 173 -10.34 4.32 -16.93
CA ASP A 173 -9.20 4.11 -17.83
C ASP A 173 -7.88 3.94 -17.06
N ARG A 174 -7.73 4.63 -15.94
CA ARG A 174 -6.54 4.53 -15.08
C ARG A 174 -6.70 3.50 -13.95
N GLY A 175 -7.90 2.93 -13.78
CA GLY A 175 -8.22 2.02 -12.69
C GLY A 175 -8.15 2.69 -11.31
N LEU A 176 -8.42 4.00 -11.22
CA LEU A 176 -8.44 4.75 -9.97
C LEU A 176 -9.87 4.75 -9.39
N PRO A 177 -10.12 4.17 -8.20
CA PRO A 177 -11.43 4.25 -7.59
C PRO A 177 -11.69 5.66 -7.06
N ILE A 178 -12.73 6.31 -7.60
CA ILE A 178 -13.21 7.60 -7.11
C ILE A 178 -14.68 7.49 -6.74
N ALA A 179 -15.08 8.27 -5.73
CA ALA A 179 -16.48 8.40 -5.33
C ALA A 179 -16.83 9.88 -5.17
N PHE A 180 -18.07 10.23 -5.47
CA PHE A 180 -18.61 11.57 -5.18
C PHE A 180 -19.43 11.55 -3.88
N PRO A 181 -19.58 12.71 -3.20
CA PRO A 181 -20.42 12.82 -2.01
C PRO A 181 -21.90 12.50 -2.30
N PRO A 182 -22.69 12.13 -1.28
CA PRO A 182 -24.13 11.91 -1.42
C PRO A 182 -24.88 13.12 -1.93
N GLU A 183 -26.02 12.87 -2.59
CA GLU A 183 -26.91 13.90 -3.13
C GLU A 183 -27.45 14.86 -2.06
N THR A 184 -27.51 14.44 -0.80
CA THR A 184 -27.95 15.27 0.33
C THR A 184 -27.16 16.56 0.47
N TYR A 185 -25.95 16.63 -0.06
CA TYR A 185 -25.09 17.84 -0.05
C TYR A 185 -25.28 18.76 -1.25
N ALA A 186 -26.02 18.36 -2.30
CA ALA A 186 -26.15 19.14 -3.55
C ALA A 186 -26.65 20.58 -3.34
N GLY A 187 -27.53 20.80 -2.36
CA GLY A 187 -28.11 22.11 -2.05
C GLY A 187 -27.39 22.92 -0.97
N ASP A 188 -26.30 22.38 -0.38
CA ASP A 188 -25.59 23.03 0.72
C ASP A 188 -24.64 24.12 0.22
N ARG A 189 -25.14 25.37 0.19
CA ARG A 189 -24.37 26.52 -0.28
C ARG A 189 -23.19 26.88 0.65
N ALA A 190 -23.30 26.60 1.96
CA ALA A 190 -22.25 26.88 2.91
C ALA A 190 -21.07 25.92 2.66
N LEU A 191 -21.37 24.64 2.51
CA LEU A 191 -20.38 23.61 2.20
C LEU A 191 -19.73 23.84 0.81
N LEU A 192 -20.53 24.26 -0.19
CA LEU A 192 -19.99 24.63 -1.51
C LEU A 192 -19.03 25.84 -1.44
N SER A 193 -19.31 26.81 -0.58
CA SER A 193 -18.40 27.94 -0.34
C SER A 193 -17.12 27.50 0.38
N ASP A 194 -17.23 26.62 1.38
CA ASP A 194 -16.10 26.06 2.11
C ASP A 194 -15.20 25.23 1.17
N LEU A 195 -15.80 24.42 0.29
CA LEU A 195 -15.09 23.66 -0.74
C LEU A 195 -14.36 24.59 -1.72
N TRP A 196 -15.03 25.65 -2.18
CA TRP A 196 -14.42 26.61 -3.10
C TRP A 196 -13.24 27.36 -2.47
N GLY A 197 -13.32 27.64 -1.17
CA GLY A 197 -12.24 28.21 -0.37
C GLY A 197 -11.18 27.22 0.07
N GLN A 198 -11.34 25.91 -0.26
CA GLN A 198 -10.46 24.80 0.16
C GLN A 198 -10.27 24.74 1.68
N PHE A 199 -11.36 24.96 2.44
CA PHE A 199 -11.37 24.78 3.89
C PHE A 199 -11.44 23.29 4.25
N VAL A 200 -10.29 22.63 4.21
CA VAL A 200 -10.14 21.18 4.38
C VAL A 200 -10.89 20.66 5.61
N GLY A 201 -10.70 21.24 6.79
CA GLY A 201 -11.31 20.73 8.02
C GLY A 201 -12.85 20.70 8.01
N ARG A 202 -13.51 21.58 7.25
CA ARG A 202 -14.99 21.57 7.10
C ARG A 202 -15.45 20.43 6.21
N ILE A 203 -14.75 20.19 5.12
CA ILE A 203 -15.05 19.10 4.20
C ILE A 203 -14.71 17.76 4.84
N GLN A 204 -13.62 17.69 5.59
CA GLN A 204 -13.24 16.50 6.36
C GLN A 204 -14.34 16.11 7.35
N GLN A 205 -14.85 17.08 8.14
CA GLN A 205 -15.96 16.84 9.06
C GLN A 205 -17.23 16.34 8.34
N ALA A 206 -17.54 16.86 7.13
CA ALA A 206 -18.65 16.38 6.33
C ALA A 206 -18.43 14.98 5.74
N SER A 207 -17.17 14.52 5.74
CA SER A 207 -16.76 13.22 5.19
C SER A 207 -16.55 12.14 6.25
N ASP A 208 -16.63 12.47 7.56
CA ASP A 208 -16.34 11.55 8.66
C ASP A 208 -17.12 10.22 8.58
N ASP A 209 -18.36 10.26 8.10
CA ASP A 209 -19.23 9.07 7.95
C ASP A 209 -19.14 8.43 6.55
N LEU A 210 -18.29 8.96 5.65
CA LEU A 210 -18.14 8.48 4.28
C LEU A 210 -16.85 7.66 4.14
N SER A 211 -16.97 6.44 3.67
CA SER A 211 -15.79 5.57 3.44
C SER A 211 -14.86 6.16 2.37
N HIS A 212 -13.61 6.38 2.71
CA HIS A 212 -12.54 6.83 1.81
C HIS A 212 -11.16 6.61 2.45
N ASP A 213 -10.15 6.51 1.60
CA ASP A 213 -8.74 6.47 2.00
C ASP A 213 -8.06 7.82 1.75
N ALA A 214 -8.50 8.53 0.71
CA ALA A 214 -8.09 9.88 0.36
C ALA A 214 -9.28 10.80 0.18
N LEU A 215 -9.13 12.06 0.62
CA LEU A 215 -10.10 13.13 0.46
C LEU A 215 -9.55 14.17 -0.51
N ALA A 216 -10.20 14.36 -1.66
CA ALA A 216 -9.81 15.36 -2.64
C ALA A 216 -10.82 16.51 -2.68
N LEU A 217 -10.33 17.74 -2.50
CA LEU A 217 -11.10 18.97 -2.61
C LEU A 217 -10.72 19.66 -3.92
N VAL A 218 -11.65 19.73 -4.87
CA VAL A 218 -11.39 20.20 -6.23
C VAL A 218 -12.29 21.37 -6.58
N ARG A 219 -11.70 22.40 -7.14
CA ARG A 219 -12.43 23.50 -7.79
C ARG A 219 -12.10 23.54 -9.28
N ILE A 220 -13.14 23.52 -10.09
CA ILE A 220 -13.04 23.61 -11.55
C ILE A 220 -13.68 24.93 -11.98
N SER A 221 -12.95 25.71 -12.78
CA SER A 221 -13.46 26.96 -13.32
C SER A 221 -12.91 27.19 -14.73
N ARG A 222 -13.58 28.09 -15.46
CA ARG A 222 -13.11 28.53 -16.77
C ARG A 222 -12.37 29.86 -16.64
N SER A 223 -11.12 29.89 -17.11
CA SER A 223 -10.27 31.10 -17.09
C SER A 223 -9.56 31.27 -18.40
N GLY A 224 -9.65 32.45 -19.03
CA GLY A 224 -8.92 32.75 -20.26
C GLY A 224 -9.24 31.87 -21.46
N GLY A 225 -10.43 31.26 -21.49
CA GLY A 225 -10.84 30.33 -22.56
C GLY A 225 -10.54 28.85 -22.27
N GLN A 226 -9.71 28.56 -21.28
CA GLN A 226 -9.37 27.20 -20.85
C GLN A 226 -10.09 26.83 -19.57
N TRP A 227 -10.25 25.54 -19.35
CA TRP A 227 -10.69 24.96 -18.08
C TRP A 227 -9.50 24.77 -17.16
N ARG A 228 -9.67 25.05 -15.89
CA ARG A 228 -8.67 24.87 -14.85
C ARG A 228 -9.26 24.10 -13.68
N ALA A 229 -8.57 23.05 -13.24
CA ALA A 229 -8.80 22.40 -11.98
C ALA A 229 -7.70 22.80 -10.99
N GLY A 230 -8.08 23.21 -9.77
CA GLY A 230 -7.18 23.38 -8.63
C GLY A 230 -7.64 22.45 -7.51
N TRP A 231 -6.73 21.76 -6.83
CA TRP A 231 -7.11 20.79 -5.80
C TRP A 231 -6.10 20.66 -4.67
N VAL A 232 -6.59 20.13 -3.56
CA VAL A 232 -5.82 19.65 -2.42
C VAL A 232 -6.25 18.22 -2.16
N VAL A 233 -5.31 17.33 -1.85
CA VAL A 233 -5.58 15.95 -1.41
C VAL A 233 -5.10 15.79 0.02
N GLU A 234 -5.94 15.22 0.86
CA GLU A 234 -5.67 14.86 2.25
C GLU A 234 -5.73 13.35 2.43
N GLY A 235 -4.95 12.83 3.36
CA GLY A 235 -4.87 11.40 3.65
C GLY A 235 -3.67 10.73 2.97
N MET A 236 -3.40 9.51 3.36
CA MET A 236 -2.31 8.66 2.84
C MET A 236 -0.92 9.30 2.87
N GLY A 237 -0.68 10.33 3.71
CA GLY A 237 0.59 11.08 3.76
C GLY A 237 0.96 11.80 2.45
N LEU A 238 -0.03 12.15 1.65
CA LEU A 238 0.13 12.91 0.40
C LEU A 238 0.01 14.41 0.66
N ASP A 239 0.86 14.96 1.50
CA ASP A 239 0.87 16.40 1.84
C ASP A 239 1.47 17.25 0.70
N ALA A 240 0.89 17.17 -0.45
CA ALA A 240 1.23 18.01 -1.57
C ALA A 240 0.32 19.23 -1.57
N GLY A 241 0.68 20.37 -1.09
CA GLY A 241 -0.12 21.60 -1.10
C GLY A 241 -1.05 21.79 -2.31
N GLU A 242 -1.61 22.96 -2.56
CA GLU A 242 -2.51 23.17 -3.70
C GLU A 242 -1.82 22.88 -5.04
N GLN A 243 -2.39 21.99 -5.84
CA GLN A 243 -1.96 21.67 -7.19
C GLN A 243 -2.97 22.17 -8.22
N SER A 244 -2.57 22.31 -9.47
CA SER A 244 -3.50 22.68 -10.54
C SER A 244 -3.08 22.16 -11.92
N VAL A 245 -4.10 22.00 -12.80
CA VAL A 245 -3.91 21.64 -14.21
C VAL A 245 -4.89 22.42 -15.08
N ASN A 246 -4.53 22.70 -16.33
CA ASN A 246 -5.37 23.38 -17.30
C ASN A 246 -5.55 22.49 -18.54
N ALA A 247 -6.72 22.64 -19.21
CA ALA A 247 -6.99 21.98 -20.48
C ALA A 247 -8.02 22.77 -21.29
N ASP A 248 -8.10 22.48 -22.59
CA ASP A 248 -9.00 23.20 -23.49
C ASP A 248 -10.46 22.72 -23.38
N THR A 249 -10.64 21.43 -23.04
CA THR A 249 -11.97 20.81 -22.92
C THR A 249 -12.19 20.17 -21.56
N PRO A 250 -13.46 20.01 -21.11
CA PRO A 250 -13.78 19.29 -19.89
C PRO A 250 -13.24 17.85 -19.84
N GLU A 251 -13.32 17.13 -20.96
CA GLU A 251 -12.80 15.77 -21.09
C GLU A 251 -11.27 15.70 -20.85
N GLN A 252 -10.52 16.59 -21.53
CA GLN A 252 -9.07 16.68 -21.36
C GLN A 252 -8.69 17.09 -19.94
N LEU A 253 -9.47 17.98 -19.31
CA LEU A 253 -9.22 18.39 -17.94
C LEU A 253 -9.42 17.22 -16.95
N ALA A 254 -10.53 16.49 -17.12
CA ALA A 254 -10.80 15.30 -16.32
C ALA A 254 -9.68 14.26 -16.46
N GLN A 255 -9.24 13.99 -17.71
CA GLN A 255 -8.12 13.09 -18.00
C GLN A 255 -6.85 13.56 -17.30
N ALA A 256 -6.46 14.82 -17.45
CA ALA A 256 -5.24 15.36 -16.88
C ALA A 256 -5.26 15.37 -15.33
N LEU A 257 -6.41 15.66 -14.73
CA LEU A 257 -6.60 15.61 -13.28
C LEU A 257 -6.41 14.18 -12.74
N ILE A 258 -7.10 13.21 -13.33
CA ILE A 258 -7.04 11.81 -12.93
C ILE A 258 -5.65 11.22 -13.21
N ASP A 259 -5.01 11.55 -14.33
CA ASP A 259 -3.64 11.14 -14.63
C ASP A 259 -2.69 11.59 -13.52
N ARG A 260 -2.79 12.86 -13.08
CA ARG A 260 -1.93 13.39 -12.02
C ARG A 260 -2.15 12.67 -10.68
N TRP A 261 -3.40 12.40 -10.29
CA TRP A 261 -3.69 11.64 -9.08
C TRP A 261 -3.16 10.22 -9.16
N THR A 262 -3.39 9.56 -10.29
CA THR A 262 -2.94 8.19 -10.50
C THR A 262 -1.42 8.06 -10.42
N GLU A 263 -0.68 8.97 -11.06
CA GLU A 263 0.78 9.01 -11.02
C GLU A 263 1.30 9.25 -9.59
N GLN A 264 0.68 10.18 -8.86
CA GLN A 264 1.03 10.46 -7.47
C GLN A 264 0.78 9.26 -6.56
N TYR A 265 -0.33 8.52 -6.76
CA TYR A 265 -0.61 7.32 -5.98
C TYR A 265 0.29 6.16 -6.40
N ALA A 266 0.50 5.97 -7.70
CA ALA A 266 1.38 4.92 -8.21
C ALA A 266 2.82 5.08 -7.72
N SER A 267 3.35 6.30 -7.63
CA SER A 267 4.70 6.55 -7.09
C SER A 267 4.87 6.06 -5.64
N ARG A 268 3.77 5.94 -4.88
CA ARG A 268 3.77 5.45 -3.50
C ARG A 268 3.48 3.95 -3.39
N TYR A 269 2.53 3.46 -4.19
CA TYR A 269 1.98 2.11 -4.04
C TYR A 269 2.44 1.11 -5.10
N ALA A 270 2.94 1.57 -6.25
CA ALA A 270 3.43 0.65 -7.26
C ALA A 270 4.81 0.12 -6.88
N VAL A 271 5.01 -1.16 -7.11
CA VAL A 271 6.23 -1.88 -6.73
C VAL A 271 6.95 -2.33 -7.99
N THR A 272 8.21 -1.94 -8.14
CA THR A 272 9.07 -2.47 -9.20
C THR A 272 9.58 -3.85 -8.78
N ALA A 273 9.50 -4.83 -9.67
CA ALA A 273 10.10 -6.14 -9.42
C ALA A 273 11.60 -5.93 -9.18
N GLY A 274 12.08 -6.30 -7.98
CA GLY A 274 13.50 -6.20 -7.64
C GLY A 274 14.35 -7.07 -8.55
N GLU A 275 15.64 -6.76 -8.61
CA GLU A 275 16.63 -7.59 -9.29
C GLU A 275 16.54 -9.05 -8.80
N ALA A 276 16.86 -10.00 -9.67
CA ALA A 276 16.76 -11.43 -9.40
C ALA A 276 17.59 -11.83 -8.16
N GLY A 277 16.95 -11.85 -7.00
CA GLY A 277 17.46 -12.24 -5.70
C GLY A 277 16.37 -12.89 -4.86
N GLU A 278 16.74 -13.41 -3.69
CA GLU A 278 15.74 -13.90 -2.73
C GLU A 278 14.93 -12.69 -2.21
N ALA A 279 13.59 -12.75 -2.35
CA ALA A 279 12.71 -11.69 -1.90
C ALA A 279 12.93 -11.42 -0.40
N PRO A 280 13.03 -10.15 0.03
CA PRO A 280 13.12 -9.81 1.44
C PRO A 280 11.92 -10.39 2.21
N LYS A 281 12.14 -10.76 3.45
CA LYS A 281 11.15 -11.40 4.30
C LYS A 281 10.97 -10.62 5.58
N VAL A 282 9.74 -10.61 6.10
CA VAL A 282 9.39 -10.00 7.38
C VAL A 282 8.46 -10.93 8.14
N ASP A 283 8.66 -11.04 9.45
CA ASP A 283 7.73 -11.75 10.32
C ASP A 283 6.56 -10.82 10.69
N MET A 284 5.35 -11.31 10.50
CA MET A 284 4.14 -10.62 10.91
C MET A 284 3.42 -11.41 12.01
N VAL A 285 3.18 -10.75 13.13
CA VAL A 285 2.44 -11.30 14.27
C VAL A 285 1.02 -10.75 14.26
N LEU A 286 0.05 -11.63 14.19
CA LEU A 286 -1.37 -11.33 14.12
C LEU A 286 -2.07 -11.83 15.37
N GLU A 287 -2.69 -10.93 16.14
CA GLU A 287 -3.58 -11.27 17.25
C GLU A 287 -5.03 -11.42 16.76
N GLY A 288 -5.81 -12.23 17.44
CA GLY A 288 -7.24 -12.40 17.12
C GLY A 288 -7.55 -13.44 16.05
N VAL A 289 -6.55 -14.21 15.61
CA VAL A 289 -6.73 -15.37 14.71
C VAL A 289 -7.06 -16.57 15.58
N THR A 290 -8.33 -16.95 15.63
CA THR A 290 -8.85 -17.98 16.56
C THR A 290 -9.37 -19.24 15.89
N THR A 291 -9.68 -19.14 14.59
CA THR A 291 -10.24 -20.26 13.82
C THR A 291 -9.40 -20.57 12.58
N LEU A 292 -9.57 -21.77 12.03
CA LEU A 292 -8.97 -22.14 10.74
C LEU A 292 -9.50 -21.26 9.60
N ALA A 293 -10.73 -20.79 9.70
CA ALA A 293 -11.32 -19.86 8.75
C ALA A 293 -10.61 -18.50 8.79
N ASP A 294 -10.31 -17.97 9.99
CA ASP A 294 -9.53 -16.73 10.14
C ASP A 294 -8.14 -16.86 9.51
N TYR A 295 -7.47 -17.99 9.78
CA TYR A 295 -6.18 -18.29 9.16
C TYR A 295 -6.24 -18.26 7.64
N GLY A 296 -7.25 -18.93 7.05
CA GLY A 296 -7.44 -18.93 5.59
C GLY A 296 -7.74 -17.54 5.03
N GLN A 297 -8.50 -16.72 5.75
CA GLN A 297 -8.80 -15.35 5.34
C GLN A 297 -7.58 -14.43 5.42
N VAL A 298 -6.79 -14.52 6.51
CA VAL A 298 -5.52 -13.79 6.67
C VAL A 298 -4.56 -14.13 5.53
N THR A 299 -4.34 -15.43 5.30
CA THR A 299 -3.39 -15.88 4.27
C THR A 299 -3.81 -15.38 2.89
N ARG A 300 -5.09 -15.48 2.55
CA ARG A 300 -5.61 -14.97 1.28
C ARG A 300 -5.50 -13.47 1.19
N ALA A 301 -5.87 -12.74 2.23
CA ALA A 301 -5.77 -11.28 2.25
C ALA A 301 -4.33 -10.79 2.02
N LEU A 302 -3.35 -11.43 2.64
CA LEU A 302 -1.94 -11.13 2.40
C LEU A 302 -1.49 -11.49 0.98
N GLN A 303 -1.88 -12.66 0.47
CA GLN A 303 -1.53 -13.11 -0.88
C GLN A 303 -2.13 -12.24 -1.99
N ASP A 304 -3.26 -11.60 -1.73
CA ASP A 304 -3.92 -10.70 -2.66
C ASP A 304 -3.27 -9.30 -2.70
N MET A 305 -2.33 -8.99 -1.78
CA MET A 305 -1.61 -7.70 -1.76
C MET A 305 -0.48 -7.70 -2.79
N THR A 306 -0.38 -6.61 -3.55
CA THR A 306 0.61 -6.45 -4.63
C THR A 306 2.06 -6.68 -4.21
N PRO A 307 2.57 -6.13 -3.08
CA PRO A 307 3.96 -6.36 -2.69
C PRO A 307 4.25 -7.79 -2.25
N VAL A 308 3.23 -8.58 -1.89
CA VAL A 308 3.43 -9.91 -1.31
C VAL A 308 3.75 -10.94 -2.40
N VAL A 309 4.93 -11.51 -2.32
CA VAL A 309 5.42 -12.56 -3.21
C VAL A 309 4.95 -13.93 -2.71
N SER A 310 5.07 -14.17 -1.41
CA SER A 310 4.59 -15.40 -0.79
C SER A 310 4.35 -15.21 0.71
N VAL A 311 3.44 -16.03 1.24
CA VAL A 311 3.20 -16.14 2.69
C VAL A 311 3.70 -17.50 3.12
N GLY A 312 4.73 -17.51 3.95
CA GLY A 312 5.45 -18.69 4.36
C GLY A 312 4.97 -19.29 5.66
N ALA A 313 5.83 -20.12 6.25
CA ALA A 313 5.56 -20.92 7.43
C ALA A 313 4.93 -20.12 8.57
N SER A 314 3.88 -20.67 9.14
CA SER A 314 3.10 -20.04 10.21
C SER A 314 3.36 -20.76 11.54
N ARG A 315 3.43 -19.97 12.59
CA ARG A 315 3.45 -20.47 13.97
C ARG A 315 2.22 -19.96 14.70
N VAL A 316 1.45 -20.85 15.25
CA VAL A 316 0.27 -20.50 16.07
C VAL A 316 0.60 -20.71 17.54
N ARG A 317 0.38 -19.68 18.37
CA ARG A 317 0.50 -19.75 19.83
C ARG A 317 -0.71 -19.06 20.47
N GLY A 318 -1.63 -19.86 21.01
CA GLY A 318 -2.88 -19.34 21.56
C GLY A 318 -3.72 -18.64 20.47
N ASN A 319 -3.97 -17.34 20.62
CA ASN A 319 -4.70 -16.50 19.66
C ASN A 319 -3.77 -15.67 18.76
N ARG A 320 -2.46 -15.99 18.74
CA ARG A 320 -1.46 -15.33 17.90
C ARG A 320 -1.02 -16.23 16.77
N LEU A 321 -1.04 -15.68 15.59
CA LEU A 321 -0.49 -16.27 14.36
C LEU A 321 0.77 -15.47 13.96
N THR A 322 1.90 -16.15 13.78
CA THR A 322 3.08 -15.55 13.17
C THR A 322 3.24 -16.11 11.77
N VAL A 323 3.30 -15.27 10.76
CA VAL A 323 3.53 -15.63 9.36
C VAL A 323 4.79 -14.94 8.84
N GLU A 324 5.58 -15.64 8.04
CA GLU A 324 6.68 -15.07 7.27
C GLU A 324 6.13 -14.56 5.95
N VAL A 325 6.29 -13.27 5.67
CA VAL A 325 5.83 -12.63 4.44
C VAL A 325 7.04 -12.27 3.60
N ALA A 326 7.20 -12.92 2.45
CA ALA A 326 8.17 -12.51 1.43
C ALA A 326 7.51 -11.44 0.55
N PHE A 327 8.21 -10.34 0.28
CA PHE A 327 7.66 -9.20 -0.43
C PHE A 327 8.64 -8.64 -1.46
N SER A 328 8.16 -7.84 -2.40
CA SER A 328 8.97 -7.07 -3.34
C SER A 328 8.83 -5.56 -3.03
N GLY A 329 9.86 -4.79 -3.33
CA GLY A 329 9.94 -3.37 -3.00
C GLY A 329 10.38 -3.12 -1.56
N GLU A 330 10.05 -1.94 -1.05
CA GLU A 330 10.45 -1.50 0.28
C GLU A 330 9.45 -1.97 1.36
N LEU A 331 9.95 -2.18 2.58
CA LEU A 331 9.09 -2.59 3.71
C LEU A 331 7.97 -1.58 4.01
N ASP A 332 8.25 -0.30 3.80
CA ASP A 332 7.26 0.75 4.02
C ASP A 332 6.12 0.67 2.98
N GLN A 333 6.39 0.28 1.73
CA GLN A 333 5.35 0.00 0.74
C GLN A 333 4.47 -1.17 1.18
N LEU A 334 5.06 -2.24 1.72
CA LEU A 334 4.28 -3.34 2.29
C LEU A 334 3.36 -2.87 3.43
N LYS A 335 3.87 -2.05 4.36
CA LYS A 335 3.07 -1.47 5.45
C LYS A 335 1.91 -0.61 4.93
N GLU A 336 2.15 0.19 3.89
CA GLU A 336 1.11 1.00 3.24
C GLU A 336 0.01 0.14 2.62
N HIS A 337 0.38 -0.95 1.93
CA HIS A 337 -0.60 -1.89 1.40
C HIS A 337 -1.39 -2.61 2.50
N ILE A 338 -0.75 -2.97 3.61
CA ILE A 338 -1.44 -3.56 4.75
C ILE A 338 -2.42 -2.55 5.38
N ALA A 339 -2.03 -1.27 5.45
CA ALA A 339 -2.88 -0.20 6.00
C ALA A 339 -4.14 0.06 5.17
N LEU A 340 -4.14 -0.27 3.87
CA LEU A 340 -5.32 -0.20 3.02
C LEU A 340 -6.38 -1.27 3.35
N ASP A 341 -6.02 -2.32 4.09
CA ASP A 341 -6.97 -3.37 4.49
C ASP A 341 -7.32 -3.21 5.97
N ALA A 342 -8.49 -2.67 6.26
CA ALA A 342 -8.98 -2.40 7.61
C ALA A 342 -9.08 -3.63 8.53
N ARG A 343 -8.96 -4.84 7.97
CA ARG A 343 -8.91 -6.07 8.77
C ARG A 343 -7.59 -6.21 9.53
N PHE A 344 -6.53 -5.51 9.12
CA PHE A 344 -5.23 -5.47 9.78
C PHE A 344 -5.10 -4.18 10.58
N VAL A 345 -5.48 -4.20 11.85
CA VAL A 345 -5.34 -3.05 12.74
C VAL A 345 -3.94 -3.06 13.36
N PRO A 346 -3.14 -1.99 13.22
CA PRO A 346 -1.83 -1.91 13.86
C PRO A 346 -1.93 -2.20 15.37
N ALA A 347 -1.02 -3.00 15.89
CA ALA A 347 -0.93 -3.34 17.31
C ALA A 347 0.45 -2.99 17.85
N GLU A 348 0.52 -2.56 19.10
CA GLU A 348 1.81 -2.32 19.76
C GLU A 348 2.50 -3.66 20.06
N GLN A 349 3.83 -3.65 20.00
CA GLN A 349 4.63 -4.81 20.41
C GLN A 349 4.29 -5.15 21.88
N PRO A 350 3.84 -6.36 22.17
CA PRO A 350 3.62 -6.76 23.55
C PRO A 350 4.93 -6.66 24.31
N ALA A 351 4.96 -5.90 25.40
CA ALA A 351 6.09 -5.93 26.32
C ALA A 351 6.23 -7.36 26.86
N GLU A 352 7.12 -8.16 26.29
CA GLU A 352 7.48 -9.45 26.86
C GLU A 352 8.15 -9.20 28.21
N PRO A 353 7.72 -9.86 29.29
CA PRO A 353 8.50 -9.83 30.52
C PRO A 353 9.85 -10.51 30.20
N ILE A 354 10.93 -9.78 30.35
CA ILE A 354 12.30 -10.30 30.27
C ILE A 354 12.41 -11.39 31.32
N THR A 355 12.08 -12.61 31.00
CA THR A 355 12.47 -13.78 31.79
C THR A 355 13.94 -14.01 31.49
N ALA A 356 14.78 -13.33 32.29
CA ALA A 356 16.16 -13.66 32.40
C ALA A 356 16.27 -15.16 32.72
N SER A 357 16.64 -15.94 31.73
CA SER A 357 16.97 -17.37 31.89
C SER A 357 18.23 -17.42 32.75
N LYS A 358 18.04 -17.47 34.07
CA LYS A 358 19.09 -17.87 35.01
C LYS A 358 19.41 -19.33 34.73
N ASN A 359 20.38 -19.54 33.87
CA ASN A 359 21.09 -20.82 33.80
C ASN A 359 21.95 -20.94 35.07
N SER A 360 21.35 -21.42 36.15
CA SER A 360 22.07 -21.86 37.33
C SER A 360 22.61 -23.26 37.02
N GLN A 361 23.82 -23.31 36.55
CA GLN A 361 24.60 -24.51 36.62
C GLN A 361 25.01 -24.71 38.07
N THR A 362 24.33 -25.59 38.78
CA THR A 362 24.72 -26.15 40.04
C THR A 362 25.79 -27.18 39.75
N ALA A 363 27.06 -26.80 39.95
CA ALA A 363 28.15 -27.74 40.06
C ALA A 363 28.13 -28.29 41.50
N GLY A 364 27.81 -29.56 41.63
CA GLY A 364 27.96 -30.30 42.85
C GLY A 364 29.44 -30.54 43.17
N SER A 365 29.83 -30.15 44.35
CA SER A 365 31.06 -30.45 45.05
C SER A 365 31.05 -31.92 45.45
N ASP A 366 32.23 -32.58 45.28
CA ASP A 366 32.82 -33.40 46.38
C ASP A 366 34.17 -34.03 45.88
N GLY A 367 35.16 -33.93 46.76
CA GLY A 367 36.23 -34.98 46.88
C GLY A 367 37.67 -34.52 46.73
N ASP A 368 38.23 -33.92 47.73
CA ASP A 368 39.43 -34.29 48.49
C ASP A 368 40.74 -34.74 47.76
N GLY A 369 41.89 -34.16 48.17
CA GLY A 369 43.18 -34.87 48.11
C GLY A 369 44.42 -34.09 47.68
N ALA A 370 45.08 -33.37 48.67
CA ALA A 370 46.52 -33.31 48.94
C ALA A 370 47.57 -32.84 47.89
N ALA A 371 48.18 -31.70 48.21
CA ALA A 371 49.61 -31.37 48.40
C ALA A 371 50.66 -31.86 47.37
N GLN A 372 51.44 -30.95 46.82
CA GLN A 372 52.85 -30.64 47.14
C GLN A 372 53.54 -29.82 46.07
N THR A 373 54.01 -28.67 46.48
CA THR A 373 55.32 -28.05 46.38
C THR A 373 56.19 -28.26 45.17
N GLY A 374 56.69 -27.15 44.62
CA GLY A 374 57.98 -27.14 43.93
C GLY A 374 58.12 -26.00 42.89
N GLU A 375 58.59 -24.85 43.33
CA GLU A 375 59.40 -23.88 42.58
C GLU A 375 60.88 -24.28 42.70
N PRO A 376 61.88 -23.64 42.02
CA PRO A 376 61.98 -22.75 40.85
C PRO A 376 63.19 -23.13 39.94
N GLY A 377 63.44 -22.34 38.90
CA GLY A 377 64.80 -22.25 38.28
C GLY A 377 64.74 -21.92 36.78
N SER A 378 64.87 -20.77 36.40
CA SER A 378 65.99 -19.87 36.06
C SER A 378 66.87 -20.28 34.89
N ARG A 379 67.09 -19.32 34.03
CA ARG A 379 68.24 -19.00 33.13
C ARG A 379 68.24 -19.58 31.73
N ASN A 380 68.36 -18.74 30.84
CA ASN A 380 69.36 -17.90 30.17
C ASN A 380 69.50 -18.23 28.69
N GLU A 381 69.39 -17.16 27.94
CA GLU A 381 70.36 -16.60 26.95
C GLU A 381 70.86 -17.51 25.83
N THR A 382 70.73 -17.17 24.57
CA THR A 382 71.74 -16.44 23.79
C THR A 382 71.62 -16.77 22.28
N GLU A 383 71.62 -15.69 21.47
CA GLU A 383 72.18 -15.51 20.12
C GLU A 383 71.56 -16.20 18.87
N ALA A 384 71.30 -15.33 17.95
CA ALA A 384 71.23 -15.50 16.51
C ALA A 384 72.58 -15.88 15.90
N PRO A 385 72.72 -16.29 14.63
CA PRO A 385 72.32 -15.48 13.48
C PRO A 385 71.90 -16.25 12.18
N ALA A 386 71.30 -15.47 11.31
CA ALA A 386 71.31 -15.45 9.82
C ALA A 386 71.31 -16.75 8.98
N GLY A 387 70.44 -16.76 8.01
CA GLY A 387 70.56 -17.56 6.80
C GLY A 387 69.25 -17.69 6.02
N THR A 388 69.07 -16.80 5.11
CA THR A 388 68.52 -16.86 3.73
C THR A 388 67.72 -18.10 3.27
N ASP A 389 66.57 -17.74 2.67
CA ASP A 389 65.92 -18.18 1.43
C ASP A 389 64.59 -18.95 1.51
N ALA A 390 63.68 -18.27 0.89
CA ALA A 390 62.64 -18.66 -0.11
C ALA A 390 61.44 -19.51 0.31
N GLN A 391 60.30 -18.80 0.19
CA GLN A 391 59.03 -19.23 -0.39
C GLN A 391 58.30 -20.45 0.22
N ASP A 392 57.24 -20.18 0.97
CA ASP A 392 55.91 -20.46 0.47
C ASP A 392 54.85 -19.72 1.28
N SER A 393 53.97 -19.02 0.57
CA SER A 393 52.95 -18.15 1.12
C SER A 393 51.69 -18.95 1.43
N ALA A 394 51.45 -19.24 2.71
CA ALA A 394 50.10 -19.57 3.18
C ALA A 394 49.65 -18.42 4.08
N SER A 395 48.88 -17.52 3.50
CA SER A 395 48.26 -16.37 4.16
C SER A 395 47.16 -16.87 5.11
N THR A 396 47.51 -17.05 6.36
CA THR A 396 46.52 -17.18 7.43
C THR A 396 46.01 -15.74 7.71
N ALA A 397 44.88 -15.36 7.15
CA ALA A 397 44.19 -14.13 7.49
C ALA A 397 43.77 -14.23 8.96
N GLY A 398 44.59 -13.66 9.85
CA GLY A 398 44.22 -13.43 11.22
C GLY A 398 43.12 -12.40 11.24
N PHE A 399 41.91 -12.76 11.67
CA PHE A 399 40.88 -11.83 12.02
C PHE A 399 41.38 -10.98 13.18
N SER A 400 41.75 -9.73 12.89
CA SER A 400 42.02 -8.73 13.91
C SER A 400 40.68 -8.15 14.32
N TYR A 401 40.21 -8.45 15.53
CA TYR A 401 39.07 -7.78 16.15
C TYR A 401 39.44 -6.34 16.41
N GLN A 402 38.85 -5.44 15.67
CA GLN A 402 38.92 -4.01 15.90
C GLN A 402 37.63 -3.59 16.64
N PRO A 403 37.72 -3.12 17.89
CA PRO A 403 36.52 -2.65 18.58
C PRO A 403 35.90 -1.48 17.77
N LEU A 404 34.61 -1.55 17.50
CA LEU A 404 33.85 -0.46 16.88
C LEU A 404 33.87 0.77 17.79
N ALA A 405 33.96 1.97 17.22
CA ALA A 405 33.82 3.20 17.96
C ALA A 405 32.38 3.33 18.51
N PRO A 406 32.16 4.01 19.67
CA PRO A 406 30.82 4.09 20.29
C PRO A 406 29.69 4.66 19.41
N GLY A 407 30.00 5.31 18.28
CA GLY A 407 29.04 5.75 17.28
C GLY A 407 28.65 4.65 16.30
N ASP A 408 29.60 3.78 15.97
CA ASP A 408 29.39 2.68 15.03
C ASP A 408 28.59 1.51 15.66
N GLU A 409 28.59 1.41 17.01
CA GLU A 409 27.76 0.43 17.72
C GLU A 409 26.28 0.76 17.64
N GLN A 410 25.89 2.05 17.71
CA GLN A 410 24.51 2.48 17.59
C GLN A 410 23.99 2.31 16.16
N ASP A 411 24.82 2.61 15.15
CA ASP A 411 24.47 2.40 13.75
C ASP A 411 24.38 0.89 13.41
N ALA A 412 25.26 0.06 14.01
CA ALA A 412 25.22 -1.39 13.86
C ALA A 412 24.02 -2.02 14.59
N GLU A 413 23.63 -1.48 15.77
CA GLU A 413 22.47 -1.93 16.53
C GLU A 413 21.16 -1.52 15.83
N GLN A 414 21.07 -0.32 15.26
CA GLN A 414 19.95 0.10 14.43
C GLN A 414 19.87 -0.69 13.12
N ALA A 415 20.99 -0.99 12.48
CA ALA A 415 21.04 -1.84 11.30
C ALA A 415 20.66 -3.29 11.63
N PHE A 416 21.02 -3.79 12.81
CA PHE A 416 20.64 -5.12 13.28
C PHE A 416 19.17 -5.20 13.69
N GLU A 417 18.64 -4.17 14.36
CA GLU A 417 17.20 -4.06 14.65
C GLU A 417 16.35 -3.95 13.39
N SER A 418 16.85 -3.27 12.34
CA SER A 418 16.16 -3.20 11.04
C SER A 418 16.12 -4.53 10.30
N LEU A 419 17.06 -5.44 10.55
CA LEU A 419 17.11 -6.81 9.97
C LEU A 419 16.07 -7.76 10.60
N TYR A 420 15.55 -7.43 11.79
CA TYR A 420 14.57 -8.25 12.52
C TYR A 420 13.27 -7.46 12.80
N GLN A 421 12.83 -6.61 11.87
CA GLN A 421 11.56 -5.94 12.02
C GLN A 421 10.43 -6.96 12.02
N VAL A 422 9.70 -7.01 13.13
CA VAL A 422 8.48 -7.81 13.28
C VAL A 422 7.31 -6.85 13.21
N LEU A 423 6.36 -7.13 12.34
CA LEU A 423 5.15 -6.33 12.20
C LEU A 423 4.06 -6.88 13.14
N TYR A 424 3.40 -6.02 13.90
CA TYR A 424 2.36 -6.40 14.85
C TYR A 424 1.02 -5.84 14.43
N TYR A 425 0.04 -6.73 14.23
CA TYR A 425 -1.33 -6.36 13.86
C TYR A 425 -2.35 -7.18 14.66
N ARG A 426 -3.57 -6.64 14.74
CA ARG A 426 -4.75 -7.36 15.22
C ARG A 426 -5.65 -7.66 14.03
N TRP A 427 -6.01 -8.92 13.85
CA TRP A 427 -6.95 -9.34 12.84
C TRP A 427 -8.41 -9.07 13.28
N GLN A 428 -9.18 -8.42 12.42
CA GLN A 428 -10.60 -8.16 12.59
C GLN A 428 -11.34 -8.71 11.35
N PRO A 429 -11.98 -9.88 11.42
CA PRO A 429 -12.72 -10.40 10.29
C PRO A 429 -13.88 -9.46 9.93
N ALA A 430 -14.17 -9.32 8.63
CA ALA A 430 -15.28 -8.49 8.16
C ALA A 430 -16.60 -8.93 8.82
N PRO A 431 -17.45 -7.99 9.28
CA PRO A 431 -18.74 -8.33 9.86
C PRO A 431 -19.61 -9.03 8.81
N GLY A 432 -19.87 -10.32 8.96
CA GLY A 432 -20.70 -11.12 8.06
C GLY A 432 -20.22 -12.54 7.78
N ALA A 433 -19.01 -12.94 8.17
CA ALA A 433 -18.47 -14.27 7.90
C ALA A 433 -18.81 -15.34 8.95
N THR A 434 -19.53 -14.97 10.03
CA THR A 434 -19.98 -15.91 11.05
C THR A 434 -21.44 -16.23 10.86
N GLY A 435 -21.76 -17.29 10.14
CA GLY A 435 -23.14 -17.74 10.14
C GLY A 435 -23.55 -18.65 9.01
N GLY A 436 -23.04 -19.83 8.95
CA GLY A 436 -23.53 -20.86 8.03
C GLY A 436 -23.20 -22.26 8.44
N ASP A 437 -23.51 -22.60 9.69
CA ASP A 437 -23.70 -24.01 10.05
C ASP A 437 -24.64 -24.12 11.23
N ARG A 438 -25.93 -24.19 10.89
CA ARG A 438 -27.00 -24.75 11.74
C ARG A 438 -28.04 -25.36 10.84
N SER A 439 -27.85 -26.60 10.51
CA SER A 439 -28.92 -27.63 10.50
C SER A 439 -28.39 -28.95 9.97
#